data_98501bc79e27bb04e16085010d4027ee
#
_entry.id   98501bc79e27bb04e16085010d4027ee
#
_cell.length_a   1.000
_cell.length_b   1.000
_cell.length_c   1.000
_cell.angle_alpha   90.00
_cell.angle_beta   90.00
_cell.angle_gamma   90.00
#
_symmetry.space_group_name_H-M   'P 1'
#
loop_
_entity.id
_entity.type
_entity.pdbx_description
1 polymer ?
#
loop_
_entity_poly.entity_id
_entity_poly.type
_entity_poly.pdbx_seq_one_letter_code
_entity_poly.pdbx_strand_id
1 'polypeptide(L)'
;MSNATATTTVPQVNNYDPQAIKPLDNYVHLSETELYDRIEEARRKLGERVVILGHHYQRDDVICHADFTGDSFNLARQAQTRPNADYIVFAGVHFMAESADILSAPHQKVILPDLGAGCSMADMASIEQVESAWEQLQELGIANIMPITYMNSAASLKAFCGKNGGAVCTSSNAVKLFEWALGEADKLFFFPDEHLGRNTGAKHGIPLDKMVVWDPRLDLGGNTADELREAKVILWKGFCSVHGRFLPRHVDARRAEYPGIKVLVHPECRYEVVQKADLNGSTEYIIRVLNEAPAGSQWAVGTEVNLVNRMANLHHDKFVTLLAPDLCMCATMFRIAPENLACSLENLAAGHVVNQIKVDADTAKWAKVALDRMLTIQ
;
A
#
# COMPACT_ATOMS: atom_id res chain seq x y z
N MET A 1 33.28 53.96 -11.68
CA MET A 1 32.64 52.64 -12.04
C MET A 1 32.21 52.03 -10.71
N SER A 2 30.92 52.14 -10.42
CA SER A 2 30.32 51.73 -9.14
C SER A 2 29.81 50.30 -9.29
N ASN A 3 30.35 49.35 -8.55
CA ASN A 3 29.83 47.98 -8.46
C ASN A 3 28.66 47.96 -7.48
N ALA A 4 27.45 47.82 -8.01
CA ALA A 4 26.26 47.52 -7.22
C ALA A 4 26.21 46.01 -6.95
N THR A 5 26.52 45.61 -5.72
CA THR A 5 26.26 44.25 -5.21
C THR A 5 24.75 44.07 -5.02
N ALA A 6 24.14 43.22 -5.84
CA ALA A 6 22.77 42.78 -5.65
C ALA A 6 22.68 41.86 -4.44
N THR A 7 22.09 42.34 -3.36
CA THR A 7 21.70 41.55 -2.20
C THR A 7 20.48 40.71 -2.55
N THR A 8 20.68 39.43 -2.79
CA THR A 8 19.60 38.44 -2.86
C THR A 8 19.00 38.30 -1.44
N THR A 9 17.80 38.83 -1.27
CA THR A 9 17.00 38.59 -0.06
C THR A 9 16.53 37.14 -0.10
N VAL A 10 17.10 36.30 0.76
CA VAL A 10 16.58 34.98 1.10
C VAL A 10 15.15 35.20 1.67
N PRO A 11 14.10 34.50 1.21
CA PRO A 11 12.78 34.60 1.81
C PRO A 11 12.90 34.23 3.29
N GLN A 12 12.43 35.11 4.16
CA GLN A 12 12.35 34.80 5.59
C GLN A 12 11.46 33.57 5.75
N VAL A 13 12.01 32.52 6.35
CA VAL A 13 11.27 31.38 6.87
C VAL A 13 10.21 31.94 7.81
N ASN A 14 8.93 31.68 7.53
CA ASN A 14 7.81 32.05 8.36
C ASN A 14 8.15 31.75 9.82
N ASN A 15 7.89 32.70 10.70
CA ASN A 15 8.03 32.53 12.15
C ASN A 15 7.24 31.30 12.58
N TYR A 16 7.93 30.17 12.75
CA TYR A 16 7.36 28.98 13.35
C TYR A 16 7.05 29.29 14.82
N ASP A 17 5.78 29.47 15.13
CA ASP A 17 5.29 29.55 16.50
C ASP A 17 4.79 28.15 16.92
N PRO A 18 5.56 27.40 17.72
CA PRO A 18 5.14 26.08 18.19
C PRO A 18 3.85 26.13 19.02
N GLN A 19 3.50 27.30 19.60
CA GLN A 19 2.29 27.47 20.39
C GLN A 19 1.04 27.62 19.50
N ALA A 20 1.20 27.93 18.22
CA ALA A 20 0.11 28.02 17.26
C ALA A 20 -0.34 26.66 16.73
N ILE A 21 0.51 25.62 16.80
CA ILE A 21 0.17 24.24 16.40
C ILE A 21 -0.65 23.59 17.52
N LYS A 22 -1.81 23.07 17.17
CA LYS A 22 -2.65 22.31 18.10
C LYS A 22 -2.08 20.90 18.27
N PRO A 23 -1.68 20.50 19.49
CA PRO A 23 -1.17 19.15 19.73
C PRO A 23 -2.32 18.12 19.71
N LEU A 24 -1.99 16.86 19.41
CA LEU A 24 -2.94 15.74 19.37
C LEU A 24 -3.69 15.56 20.69
N ASP A 25 -3.06 15.87 21.83
CA ASP A 25 -3.65 15.77 23.17
C ASP A 25 -4.95 16.60 23.32
N ASN A 26 -5.14 17.63 22.49
CA ASN A 26 -6.37 18.43 22.51
C ASN A 26 -7.58 17.67 21.93
N TYR A 27 -7.39 16.50 21.34
CA TYR A 27 -8.43 15.73 20.64
C TYR A 27 -8.78 14.41 21.30
N VAL A 28 -7.85 13.80 22.07
CA VAL A 28 -7.99 12.45 22.64
C VAL A 28 -9.13 12.31 23.66
N HIS A 29 -9.71 13.40 24.13
CA HIS A 29 -10.80 13.42 25.10
C HIS A 29 -12.15 13.83 24.49
N LEU A 30 -12.18 14.11 23.19
CA LEU A 30 -13.39 14.51 22.50
C LEU A 30 -14.28 13.29 22.20
N SER A 31 -15.59 13.51 22.22
CA SER A 31 -16.55 12.51 21.77
C SER A 31 -16.48 12.31 20.25
N GLU A 32 -16.99 11.17 19.77
CA GLU A 32 -17.09 10.88 18.34
C GLU A 32 -17.83 11.98 17.57
N THR A 33 -18.93 12.51 18.14
CA THR A 33 -19.70 13.60 17.52
C THR A 33 -18.89 14.88 17.43
N GLU A 34 -18.17 15.25 18.50
CA GLU A 34 -17.32 16.44 18.48
C GLU A 34 -16.19 16.33 17.48
N LEU A 35 -15.56 15.15 17.37
CA LEU A 35 -14.52 14.89 16.38
C LEU A 35 -15.08 14.99 14.96
N TYR A 36 -16.24 14.38 14.70
CA TYR A 36 -16.91 14.46 13.41
C TYR A 36 -17.18 15.91 13.01
N ASP A 37 -17.80 16.70 13.89
CA ASP A 37 -18.15 18.11 13.64
C ASP A 37 -16.90 18.96 13.38
N ARG A 38 -15.81 18.71 14.11
CA ARG A 38 -14.53 19.43 13.94
C ARG A 38 -13.84 19.08 12.63
N ILE A 39 -13.86 17.82 12.23
CA ILE A 39 -13.34 17.37 10.93
C ILE A 39 -14.10 18.06 9.80
N GLU A 40 -15.43 18.02 9.83
CA GLU A 40 -16.27 18.63 8.79
C GLU A 40 -16.13 20.17 8.75
N GLU A 41 -16.01 20.82 9.89
CA GLU A 41 -15.75 22.26 9.96
C GLU A 41 -14.38 22.63 9.37
N ALA A 42 -13.33 21.86 9.67
CA ALA A 42 -11.99 22.07 9.12
C ALA A 42 -11.98 21.83 7.60
N ARG A 43 -12.66 20.77 7.12
CA ARG A 43 -12.83 20.49 5.68
C ARG A 43 -13.55 21.65 4.99
N ARG A 44 -14.62 22.16 5.57
CA ARG A 44 -15.37 23.30 5.02
C ARG A 44 -14.51 24.57 4.91
N LYS A 45 -13.63 24.83 5.90
CA LYS A 45 -12.68 25.97 5.87
C LYS A 45 -11.60 25.80 4.80
N LEU A 46 -11.13 24.59 4.61
CA LEU A 46 -10.13 24.28 3.58
C LEU A 46 -10.72 24.27 2.17
N GLY A 47 -11.98 23.84 2.04
CA GLY A 47 -12.66 23.75 0.75
C GLY A 47 -11.89 22.90 -0.27
N GLU A 48 -11.73 23.39 -1.49
CA GLU A 48 -11.00 22.69 -2.57
C GLU A 48 -9.48 22.60 -2.35
N ARG A 49 -8.96 23.28 -1.33
CA ARG A 49 -7.52 23.23 -0.98
C ARG A 49 -7.09 21.90 -0.36
N VAL A 50 -8.01 21.07 0.08
CA VAL A 50 -7.74 19.75 0.65
C VAL A 50 -8.47 18.66 -0.12
N VAL A 51 -7.80 17.52 -0.29
CA VAL A 51 -8.40 16.25 -0.70
C VAL A 51 -8.00 15.18 0.30
N ILE A 52 -8.98 14.37 0.74
CA ILE A 52 -8.76 13.26 1.67
C ILE A 52 -8.88 11.94 0.89
N LEU A 53 -7.80 11.17 0.88
CA LEU A 53 -7.72 9.86 0.25
C LEU A 53 -7.78 8.78 1.34
N GLY A 54 -8.78 7.90 1.29
CA GLY A 54 -9.00 6.84 2.29
C GLY A 54 -8.81 5.44 1.72
N HIS A 55 -7.90 4.66 2.31
CA HIS A 55 -7.76 3.26 1.92
C HIS A 55 -8.92 2.42 2.47
N HIS A 56 -9.37 1.42 1.71
CA HIS A 56 -10.48 0.55 2.10
C HIS A 56 -10.34 -0.16 3.45
N TYR A 57 -9.11 -0.31 3.96
CA TYR A 57 -8.84 -0.94 5.27
C TYR A 57 -8.94 0.04 6.45
N GLN A 58 -9.26 1.31 6.19
CA GLN A 58 -9.50 2.28 7.25
C GLN A 58 -10.79 1.98 8.01
N ARG A 59 -10.83 2.47 9.26
CA ARG A 59 -11.99 2.49 10.14
C ARG A 59 -13.14 3.27 9.48
N ASP A 60 -14.37 2.92 9.77
CA ASP A 60 -15.54 3.59 9.21
C ASP A 60 -15.65 5.05 9.65
N ASP A 61 -15.24 5.36 10.89
CA ASP A 61 -15.19 6.71 11.46
C ASP A 61 -14.11 7.63 10.88
N VAL A 62 -13.19 7.08 10.09
CA VAL A 62 -12.17 7.85 9.32
C VAL A 62 -12.55 7.90 7.85
N ILE A 63 -12.91 6.75 7.26
CA ILE A 63 -13.13 6.66 5.82
C ILE A 63 -14.40 7.41 5.38
N CYS A 64 -15.38 7.64 6.28
CA CYS A 64 -16.57 8.44 6.00
C CYS A 64 -16.24 9.90 5.62
N HIS A 65 -15.06 10.40 5.98
CA HIS A 65 -14.58 11.73 5.64
C HIS A 65 -13.76 11.78 4.34
N ALA A 66 -13.47 10.63 3.70
CA ALA A 66 -12.66 10.59 2.50
C ALA A 66 -13.42 11.11 1.27
N ASP A 67 -12.76 11.92 0.44
CA ASP A 67 -13.28 12.34 -0.85
C ASP A 67 -13.19 11.23 -1.89
N PHE A 68 -12.17 10.38 -1.76
CA PHE A 68 -11.98 9.17 -2.57
C PHE A 68 -11.60 8.00 -1.68
N THR A 69 -12.23 6.86 -1.94
CA THR A 69 -11.86 5.58 -1.34
C THR A 69 -11.31 4.64 -2.40
N GLY A 70 -10.33 3.83 -2.04
CA GLY A 70 -9.71 2.92 -3.01
C GLY A 70 -8.65 2.01 -2.41
N ASP A 71 -8.11 1.12 -3.26
CA ASP A 71 -6.86 0.44 -2.99
C ASP A 71 -5.65 1.36 -3.29
N SER A 72 -4.43 0.87 -3.01
CA SER A 72 -3.21 1.65 -3.20
C SER A 72 -3.02 2.16 -4.64
N PHE A 73 -3.47 1.39 -5.64
CA PHE A 73 -3.36 1.77 -7.06
C PHE A 73 -4.36 2.88 -7.42
N ASN A 74 -5.61 2.71 -7.04
CA ASN A 74 -6.65 3.68 -7.31
C ASN A 74 -6.35 5.01 -6.62
N LEU A 75 -5.96 4.99 -5.34
CA LEU A 75 -5.61 6.20 -4.59
C LEU A 75 -4.40 6.93 -5.16
N ALA A 76 -3.38 6.22 -5.65
CA ALA A 76 -2.24 6.82 -6.33
C ALA A 76 -2.67 7.58 -7.61
N ARG A 77 -3.67 7.07 -8.35
CA ARG A 77 -4.27 7.77 -9.51
C ARG A 77 -5.12 8.96 -9.07
N GLN A 78 -5.94 8.80 -8.02
CA GLN A 78 -6.82 9.86 -7.52
C GLN A 78 -6.02 11.07 -7.00
N ALA A 79 -4.83 10.87 -6.43
CA ALA A 79 -3.94 11.96 -6.04
C ALA A 79 -3.68 12.96 -7.18
N GLN A 80 -3.61 12.48 -8.43
CA GLN A 80 -3.37 13.31 -9.62
C GLN A 80 -4.62 14.05 -10.13
N THR A 81 -5.83 13.70 -9.67
CA THR A 81 -7.09 14.27 -10.20
C THR A 81 -7.49 15.59 -9.56
N ARG A 82 -6.77 16.03 -8.51
CA ARG A 82 -7.03 17.27 -7.78
C ARG A 82 -5.84 18.23 -7.85
N PRO A 83 -5.49 18.74 -9.04
CA PRO A 83 -4.28 19.56 -9.24
C PRO A 83 -4.34 20.90 -8.49
N ASN A 84 -5.52 21.38 -8.11
CA ASN A 84 -5.70 22.64 -7.40
C ASN A 84 -5.66 22.48 -5.86
N ALA A 85 -5.63 21.27 -5.32
CA ALA A 85 -5.52 21.05 -3.89
C ALA A 85 -4.10 21.40 -3.40
N ASP A 86 -3.99 22.14 -2.30
CA ASP A 86 -2.71 22.42 -1.63
C ASP A 86 -2.25 21.20 -0.82
N TYR A 87 -3.23 20.44 -0.27
CA TYR A 87 -3.01 19.35 0.67
C TYR A 87 -3.70 18.07 0.22
N ILE A 88 -2.95 16.97 0.24
CA ILE A 88 -3.46 15.62 0.08
C ILE A 88 -3.33 14.93 1.45
N VAL A 89 -4.42 14.78 2.18
CA VAL A 89 -4.45 14.05 3.45
C VAL A 89 -4.68 12.58 3.14
N PHE A 90 -3.71 11.75 3.51
CA PHE A 90 -3.71 10.33 3.16
C PHE A 90 -4.09 9.48 4.38
N ALA A 91 -5.34 9.06 4.49
CA ALA A 91 -5.80 8.08 5.47
C ALA A 91 -5.43 6.66 5.00
N GLY A 92 -4.17 6.31 5.19
CA GLY A 92 -3.54 5.08 4.77
C GLY A 92 -2.26 4.83 5.56
N VAL A 93 -1.22 4.28 4.93
CA VAL A 93 0.08 4.04 5.55
C VAL A 93 1.21 4.72 4.78
N HIS A 94 2.39 4.79 5.41
CA HIS A 94 3.52 5.61 4.98
C HIS A 94 3.91 5.44 3.50
N PHE A 95 4.08 4.21 3.00
CA PHE A 95 4.47 3.97 1.61
C PHE A 95 3.43 4.44 0.58
N MET A 96 2.14 4.51 0.97
CA MET A 96 1.07 5.07 0.14
C MET A 96 1.19 6.58 0.05
N ALA A 97 1.47 7.24 1.19
CA ALA A 97 1.70 8.68 1.25
C ALA A 97 2.97 9.09 0.49
N GLU A 98 4.06 8.29 0.55
CA GLU A 98 5.25 8.48 -0.30
C GLU A 98 4.89 8.41 -1.79
N SER A 99 4.09 7.41 -2.19
CA SER A 99 3.67 7.26 -3.59
C SER A 99 2.80 8.43 -4.04
N ALA A 100 1.95 8.96 -3.15
CA ALA A 100 1.17 10.16 -3.42
C ALA A 100 2.07 11.40 -3.57
N ASP A 101 3.10 11.58 -2.73
CA ASP A 101 4.05 12.69 -2.84
C ASP A 101 4.83 12.65 -4.17
N ILE A 102 5.27 11.45 -4.59
CA ILE A 102 5.99 11.24 -5.87
C ILE A 102 5.12 11.59 -7.08
N LEU A 103 3.83 11.29 -7.03
CA LEU A 103 2.90 11.45 -8.14
C LEU A 103 2.15 12.79 -8.14
N SER A 104 2.18 13.53 -7.02
CA SER A 104 1.50 14.82 -6.87
C SER A 104 2.22 15.97 -7.57
N ALA A 105 1.54 17.09 -7.72
CA ALA A 105 2.16 18.31 -8.27
C ALA A 105 3.15 18.92 -7.23
N PRO A 106 4.20 19.65 -7.69
CA PRO A 106 5.27 20.15 -6.81
C PRO A 106 4.82 21.08 -5.67
N HIS A 107 3.67 21.75 -5.82
CA HIS A 107 3.11 22.63 -4.79
C HIS A 107 2.29 21.87 -3.74
N GLN A 108 1.83 20.67 -4.06
CA GLN A 108 0.98 19.87 -3.17
C GLN A 108 1.79 19.27 -2.03
N LYS A 109 1.19 19.20 -0.87
CA LYS A 109 1.80 18.62 0.33
C LYS A 109 0.98 17.42 0.77
N VAL A 110 1.63 16.27 0.84
CA VAL A 110 1.00 15.05 1.33
C VAL A 110 1.14 14.95 2.82
N ILE A 111 0.04 14.73 3.51
CA ILE A 111 -0.06 14.67 4.96
C ILE A 111 -0.49 13.26 5.37
N LEU A 112 0.28 12.64 6.23
CA LEU A 112 -0.08 11.38 6.88
C LEU A 112 -0.52 11.69 8.32
N PRO A 113 -1.79 11.55 8.69
CA PRO A 113 -2.30 12.01 9.99
C PRO A 113 -1.57 11.44 11.21
N ASP A 114 -1.05 10.20 11.12
CA ASP A 114 -0.11 9.62 12.09
C ASP A 114 1.15 9.11 11.35
N LEU A 115 2.31 9.73 11.60
CA LEU A 115 3.59 9.31 11.01
C LEU A 115 4.02 7.89 11.42
N GLY A 116 3.49 7.37 12.52
CA GLY A 116 3.69 5.98 12.96
C GLY A 116 2.85 4.95 12.20
N ALA A 117 1.99 5.38 11.27
CA ALA A 117 1.21 4.47 10.42
C ALA A 117 2.10 3.88 9.31
N GLY A 118 3.00 2.95 9.67
CA GLY A 118 3.90 2.22 8.79
C GLY A 118 3.25 0.98 8.17
N CYS A 119 4.09 0.09 7.61
CA CYS A 119 3.65 -1.21 7.11
C CYS A 119 4.74 -2.25 7.39
N SER A 120 4.46 -3.20 8.29
CA SER A 120 5.44 -4.23 8.67
C SER A 120 5.96 -5.06 7.50
N MET A 121 5.16 -5.26 6.45
CA MET A 121 5.62 -5.94 5.23
C MET A 121 6.57 -5.05 4.43
N ALA A 122 6.26 -3.76 4.27
CA ALA A 122 7.16 -2.82 3.59
C ALA A 122 8.53 -2.76 4.27
N ASP A 123 8.56 -2.87 5.60
CA ASP A 123 9.78 -2.85 6.42
C ASP A 123 10.57 -4.17 6.40
N MET A 124 10.02 -5.24 5.79
CA MET A 124 10.73 -6.52 5.64
C MET A 124 11.78 -6.52 4.52
N ALA A 125 11.83 -5.47 3.70
CA ALA A 125 12.87 -5.27 2.71
C ALA A 125 13.43 -3.83 2.83
N SER A 126 14.69 -3.68 3.20
CA SER A 126 15.38 -2.41 3.14
C SER A 126 16.15 -2.27 1.81
N ILE A 127 16.48 -1.02 1.44
CA ILE A 127 17.24 -0.78 0.20
C ILE A 127 18.61 -1.43 0.26
N GLU A 128 19.29 -1.37 1.40
CA GLU A 128 20.63 -1.95 1.60
C GLU A 128 20.61 -3.47 1.43
N GLN A 129 19.56 -4.12 1.95
CA GLN A 129 19.40 -5.57 1.81
C GLN A 129 19.11 -5.99 0.36
N VAL A 130 18.28 -5.19 -0.35
CA VAL A 130 17.95 -5.47 -1.75
C VAL A 130 19.15 -5.23 -2.66
N GLU A 131 19.92 -4.15 -2.43
CA GLU A 131 21.15 -3.88 -3.16
C GLU A 131 22.21 -4.98 -2.93
N SER A 132 22.40 -5.42 -1.68
CA SER A 132 23.30 -6.54 -1.36
C SER A 132 22.88 -7.84 -2.05
N ALA A 133 21.56 -8.15 -2.04
CA ALA A 133 21.05 -9.33 -2.76
C ALA A 133 21.29 -9.22 -4.27
N TRP A 134 21.08 -8.02 -4.82
CA TRP A 134 21.31 -7.74 -6.24
C TRP A 134 22.76 -7.93 -6.63
N GLU A 135 23.71 -7.44 -5.85
CA GLU A 135 25.14 -7.62 -6.05
C GLU A 135 25.51 -9.11 -6.07
N GLN A 136 25.04 -9.88 -5.08
CA GLN A 136 25.28 -11.34 -5.04
C GLN A 136 24.73 -12.06 -6.28
N LEU A 137 23.54 -11.66 -6.77
CA LEU A 137 22.97 -12.22 -7.99
C LEU A 137 23.82 -11.87 -9.24
N GLN A 138 24.35 -10.65 -9.32
CA GLN A 138 25.25 -10.25 -10.41
C GLN A 138 26.59 -11.03 -10.37
N GLU A 139 27.16 -11.23 -9.19
CA GLU A 139 28.38 -12.01 -9.00
C GLU A 139 28.22 -13.47 -9.44
N LEU A 140 27.02 -14.05 -9.33
CA LEU A 140 26.67 -15.36 -9.87
C LEU A 140 26.50 -15.40 -11.40
N GLY A 141 26.65 -14.24 -12.07
CA GLY A 141 26.43 -14.10 -13.52
C GLY A 141 24.96 -14.06 -13.92
N ILE A 142 24.06 -13.80 -12.97
CA ILE A 142 22.61 -13.65 -13.25
C ILE A 142 22.36 -12.18 -13.67
N ALA A 143 22.62 -11.87 -14.94
CA ALA A 143 22.59 -10.49 -15.45
C ALA A 143 21.23 -10.07 -16.01
N ASN A 144 20.46 -11.00 -16.60
CA ASN A 144 19.16 -10.69 -17.22
C ASN A 144 18.02 -10.97 -16.24
N ILE A 145 17.94 -10.13 -15.19
CA ILE A 145 16.95 -10.21 -14.13
C ILE A 145 16.21 -8.88 -13.98
N MET A 146 14.89 -8.92 -13.84
CA MET A 146 14.02 -7.77 -13.69
C MET A 146 13.57 -7.60 -12.23
N PRO A 147 13.90 -6.48 -11.56
CA PRO A 147 13.40 -6.22 -10.22
C PRO A 147 11.97 -5.68 -10.29
N ILE A 148 11.04 -6.30 -9.59
CA ILE A 148 9.67 -5.86 -9.43
C ILE A 148 9.38 -5.67 -7.95
N THR A 149 8.94 -4.47 -7.58
CA THR A 149 8.49 -4.23 -6.21
C THR A 149 6.97 -4.14 -6.13
N TYR A 150 6.43 -4.76 -5.09
CA TYR A 150 5.04 -4.52 -4.73
C TYR A 150 4.86 -3.08 -4.23
N MET A 151 3.70 -2.46 -4.49
CA MET A 151 3.37 -1.10 -4.05
C MET A 151 3.64 -0.89 -2.56
N ASN A 152 3.44 -1.93 -1.76
CA ASN A 152 3.69 -1.96 -0.32
C ASN A 152 5.19 -2.08 -0.01
N SER A 153 5.94 -1.08 -0.40
CA SER A 153 7.40 -0.94 -0.21
C SER A 153 7.78 0.53 -0.09
N ALA A 154 8.93 0.82 0.50
CA ALA A 154 9.47 2.18 0.61
C ALA A 154 9.75 2.81 -0.77
N ALA A 155 9.74 4.13 -0.84
CA ALA A 155 10.07 4.87 -2.06
C ALA A 155 11.46 4.52 -2.63
N SER A 156 12.44 4.23 -1.76
CA SER A 156 13.78 3.79 -2.15
C SER A 156 13.79 2.50 -2.97
N LEU A 157 12.93 1.53 -2.62
CA LEU A 157 12.79 0.28 -3.38
C LEU A 157 12.11 0.49 -4.73
N LYS A 158 11.14 1.41 -4.80
CA LYS A 158 10.53 1.83 -6.06
C LYS A 158 11.57 2.51 -6.96
N ALA A 159 12.43 3.36 -6.37
CA ALA A 159 13.54 4.01 -7.08
C ALA A 159 14.56 2.98 -7.59
N PHE A 160 14.90 1.98 -6.77
CA PHE A 160 15.76 0.87 -7.19
C PHE A 160 15.21 0.17 -8.42
N CYS A 161 13.92 -0.18 -8.42
CA CYS A 161 13.28 -0.76 -9.61
C CYS A 161 13.35 0.17 -10.81
N GLY A 162 13.07 1.46 -10.63
CA GLY A 162 13.15 2.45 -11.71
C GLY A 162 14.54 2.58 -12.33
N LYS A 163 15.60 2.57 -11.51
CA LYS A 163 17.00 2.62 -11.93
C LYS A 163 17.42 1.37 -12.70
N ASN A 164 16.90 0.19 -12.32
CA ASN A 164 17.29 -1.11 -12.87
C ASN A 164 16.29 -1.67 -13.90
N GLY A 165 15.53 -0.82 -14.57
CA GLY A 165 14.61 -1.22 -15.64
C GLY A 165 13.30 -1.83 -15.19
N GLY A 166 13.12 -2.05 -13.87
CA GLY A 166 11.96 -2.68 -13.28
C GLY A 166 10.75 -1.77 -13.08
N ALA A 167 9.74 -2.28 -12.40
CA ALA A 167 8.47 -1.59 -12.19
C ALA A 167 7.92 -1.81 -10.78
N VAL A 168 6.91 -1.02 -10.42
CA VAL A 168 6.02 -1.27 -9.27
C VAL A 168 4.86 -2.13 -9.75
N CYS A 169 4.36 -3.05 -8.92
CA CYS A 169 3.09 -3.71 -9.15
C CYS A 169 2.12 -3.52 -7.97
N THR A 170 0.86 -3.80 -8.22
CA THR A 170 -0.19 -3.93 -7.19
C THR A 170 -0.83 -5.30 -7.30
N SER A 171 -1.63 -5.69 -6.31
CA SER A 171 -2.41 -6.93 -6.40
C SER A 171 -3.39 -6.95 -7.59
N SER A 172 -3.76 -5.77 -8.10
CA SER A 172 -4.67 -5.63 -9.24
C SER A 172 -4.01 -5.93 -10.60
N ASN A 173 -2.72 -5.61 -10.78
CA ASN A 173 -2.01 -5.73 -12.06
C ASN A 173 -0.79 -6.66 -12.04
N ALA A 174 -0.50 -7.32 -10.91
CA ALA A 174 0.68 -8.16 -10.74
C ALA A 174 0.86 -9.21 -11.86
N VAL A 175 -0.24 -9.85 -12.31
CA VAL A 175 -0.18 -10.86 -13.38
C VAL A 175 0.32 -10.26 -14.70
N LYS A 176 -0.19 -9.10 -15.09
CA LYS A 176 0.24 -8.40 -16.31
C LYS A 176 1.67 -7.87 -16.21
N LEU A 177 2.07 -7.41 -14.99
CA LEU A 177 3.45 -7.01 -14.73
C LEU A 177 4.42 -8.18 -14.83
N PHE A 178 4.05 -9.37 -14.35
CA PHE A 178 4.86 -10.58 -14.52
C PHE A 178 4.98 -10.98 -15.99
N GLU A 179 3.87 -10.93 -16.74
CA GLU A 179 3.86 -11.20 -18.19
C GLU A 179 4.81 -10.23 -18.93
N TRP A 180 4.68 -8.94 -18.69
CA TRP A 180 5.56 -7.92 -19.26
C TRP A 180 7.03 -8.17 -18.90
N ALA A 181 7.32 -8.34 -17.61
CA ALA A 181 8.69 -8.45 -17.11
C ALA A 181 9.40 -9.72 -17.59
N LEU A 182 8.68 -10.85 -17.71
CA LEU A 182 9.21 -12.11 -18.27
C LEU A 182 9.34 -12.05 -19.80
N GLY A 183 8.68 -11.09 -20.47
CA GLY A 183 8.92 -10.77 -21.87
C GLY A 183 10.21 -9.99 -22.11
N GLU A 184 10.67 -9.25 -21.09
CA GLU A 184 11.86 -8.38 -21.16
C GLU A 184 13.11 -9.01 -20.50
N ALA A 185 12.93 -9.96 -19.57
CA ALA A 185 14.02 -10.58 -18.82
C ALA A 185 13.79 -12.08 -18.59
N ASP A 186 14.89 -12.81 -18.35
CA ASP A 186 14.85 -14.27 -18.11
C ASP A 186 14.30 -14.63 -16.73
N LYS A 187 14.44 -13.72 -15.77
CA LYS A 187 14.12 -13.92 -14.35
C LYS A 187 13.50 -12.68 -13.74
N LEU A 188 12.72 -12.90 -12.68
CA LEU A 188 12.19 -11.83 -11.83
C LEU A 188 12.81 -11.88 -10.44
N PHE A 189 13.12 -10.70 -9.88
CA PHE A 189 13.40 -10.50 -8.47
C PHE A 189 12.25 -9.72 -7.86
N PHE A 190 11.40 -10.39 -7.08
CA PHE A 190 10.14 -9.86 -6.57
C PHE A 190 10.20 -9.64 -5.06
N PHE A 191 9.93 -8.42 -4.62
CA PHE A 191 9.91 -8.03 -3.20
C PHE A 191 8.78 -7.03 -2.90
N PRO A 192 8.35 -6.85 -1.62
CA PRO A 192 8.79 -7.61 -0.45
C PRO A 192 7.91 -8.82 -0.10
N ASP A 193 6.79 -9.11 -0.81
CA ASP A 193 5.79 -10.13 -0.45
C ASP A 193 5.99 -11.44 -1.23
N GLU A 194 6.45 -12.51 -0.53
CA GLU A 194 6.63 -13.83 -1.15
C GLU A 194 5.32 -14.45 -1.61
N HIS A 195 4.21 -14.22 -0.88
CA HIS A 195 2.94 -14.86 -1.16
C HIS A 195 2.29 -14.28 -2.41
N LEU A 196 2.23 -12.94 -2.52
CA LEU A 196 1.74 -12.29 -3.74
C LEU A 196 2.58 -12.72 -4.95
N GLY A 197 3.91 -12.71 -4.83
CA GLY A 197 4.80 -13.12 -5.91
C GLY A 197 4.59 -14.58 -6.31
N ARG A 198 4.50 -15.51 -5.35
CA ARG A 198 4.25 -16.92 -5.57
C ARG A 198 2.90 -17.20 -6.23
N ASN A 199 1.83 -16.60 -5.69
CA ASN A 199 0.48 -16.74 -6.23
C ASN A 199 0.37 -16.17 -7.65
N THR A 200 1.05 -15.05 -7.92
CA THR A 200 1.11 -14.43 -9.25
C THR A 200 1.90 -15.32 -10.23
N GLY A 201 3.07 -15.82 -9.83
CA GLY A 201 3.89 -16.73 -10.64
C GLY A 201 3.15 -18.02 -10.97
N ALA A 202 2.50 -18.65 -9.98
CA ALA A 202 1.69 -19.84 -10.19
C ALA A 202 0.51 -19.60 -11.15
N LYS A 203 -0.18 -18.46 -11.02
CA LYS A 203 -1.25 -18.06 -11.93
C LYS A 203 -0.75 -17.81 -13.35
N HIS A 204 0.50 -17.37 -13.51
CA HIS A 204 1.17 -17.21 -14.78
C HIS A 204 1.70 -18.54 -15.36
N GLY A 205 1.58 -19.63 -14.62
CA GLY A 205 2.00 -20.98 -15.04
C GLY A 205 3.46 -21.34 -14.70
N ILE A 206 4.13 -20.54 -13.84
CA ILE A 206 5.49 -20.84 -13.39
C ILE A 206 5.43 -21.97 -12.36
N PRO A 207 6.17 -23.08 -12.54
CA PRO A 207 6.23 -24.16 -11.58
C PRO A 207 6.79 -23.70 -10.23
N LEU A 208 6.30 -24.28 -9.13
CA LEU A 208 6.72 -23.88 -7.77
C LEU A 208 8.22 -24.13 -7.52
N ASP A 209 8.81 -25.15 -8.11
CA ASP A 209 10.24 -25.46 -8.05
C ASP A 209 11.12 -24.46 -8.83
N LYS A 210 10.51 -23.58 -9.63
CA LYS A 210 11.16 -22.46 -10.32
C LYS A 210 10.95 -21.12 -9.62
N MET A 211 10.39 -21.13 -8.41
CA MET A 211 10.19 -19.96 -7.55
C MET A 211 10.90 -20.19 -6.21
N VAL A 212 12.09 -19.62 -6.05
CA VAL A 212 12.90 -19.72 -4.83
C VAL A 212 12.65 -18.54 -3.90
N VAL A 213 12.87 -18.73 -2.59
CA VAL A 213 12.71 -17.67 -1.59
C VAL A 213 14.08 -17.16 -1.17
N TRP A 214 14.25 -15.83 -1.18
CA TRP A 214 15.45 -15.14 -0.71
C TRP A 214 15.23 -14.67 0.74
N ASP A 215 15.93 -15.27 1.71
CA ASP A 215 16.01 -14.77 3.08
C ASP A 215 17.18 -13.78 3.21
N PRO A 216 16.96 -12.46 3.41
CA PRO A 216 18.04 -11.47 3.44
C PRO A 216 19.03 -11.63 4.60
N ARG A 217 18.77 -12.55 5.52
CA ARG A 217 19.64 -12.83 6.68
C ARG A 217 20.66 -13.94 6.38
N LEU A 218 20.56 -14.57 5.22
CA LEU A 218 21.38 -15.71 4.83
C LEU A 218 22.17 -15.39 3.55
N ASP A 219 23.36 -15.95 3.45
CA ASP A 219 24.16 -15.88 2.23
C ASP A 219 23.39 -16.51 1.05
N LEU A 220 23.44 -15.89 -0.13
CA LEU A 220 22.64 -16.25 -1.32
C LEU A 220 21.13 -16.42 -0.99
N GLY A 221 20.64 -15.73 0.04
CA GLY A 221 19.27 -15.87 0.49
C GLY A 221 18.93 -17.25 1.05
N GLY A 222 19.93 -18.07 1.39
CA GLY A 222 19.78 -19.45 1.86
C GLY A 222 19.59 -20.47 0.73
N ASN A 223 19.86 -20.07 -0.53
CA ASN A 223 19.78 -20.93 -1.71
C ASN A 223 21.19 -21.31 -2.18
N THR A 224 21.29 -22.35 -3.00
CA THR A 224 22.49 -22.64 -3.74
C THR A 224 22.59 -21.78 -5.01
N ALA A 225 23.80 -21.60 -5.52
CA ALA A 225 24.03 -20.88 -6.78
C ALA A 225 23.25 -21.50 -7.97
N ASP A 226 23.11 -22.81 -7.98
CA ASP A 226 22.42 -23.53 -9.06
C ASP A 226 20.88 -23.34 -8.94
N GLU A 227 20.32 -23.39 -7.75
CA GLU A 227 18.88 -23.05 -7.54
C GLU A 227 18.57 -21.64 -8.03
N LEU A 228 19.43 -20.65 -7.71
CA LEU A 228 19.26 -19.27 -8.19
C LEU A 228 19.41 -19.15 -9.71
N ARG A 229 20.32 -19.91 -10.34
CA ARG A 229 20.48 -19.92 -11.81
C ARG A 229 19.28 -20.57 -12.50
N GLU A 230 18.69 -21.60 -11.91
CA GLU A 230 17.54 -22.31 -12.48
C GLU A 230 16.20 -21.63 -12.20
N ALA A 231 16.10 -20.83 -11.16
CA ALA A 231 14.88 -20.13 -10.80
C ALA A 231 14.38 -19.19 -11.91
N LYS A 232 13.09 -19.08 -12.07
CA LYS A 232 12.41 -18.06 -12.88
C LYS A 232 12.00 -16.85 -12.06
N VAL A 233 11.67 -17.06 -10.79
CA VAL A 233 11.31 -15.99 -9.87
C VAL A 233 12.07 -16.18 -8.57
N ILE A 234 12.73 -15.13 -8.13
CA ILE A 234 13.36 -15.02 -6.82
C ILE A 234 12.44 -14.16 -5.96
N LEU A 235 11.85 -14.75 -4.95
CA LEU A 235 10.85 -14.14 -4.07
C LEU A 235 11.50 -13.69 -2.77
N TRP A 236 11.33 -12.44 -2.39
CA TRP A 236 11.79 -11.95 -1.08
C TRP A 236 10.98 -12.57 0.05
N LYS A 237 11.66 -12.95 1.13
CA LYS A 237 11.04 -13.53 2.32
C LYS A 237 10.36 -12.46 3.17
N GLY A 238 9.21 -12.01 2.74
CA GLY A 238 8.35 -11.08 3.46
C GLY A 238 6.88 -11.41 3.23
N PHE A 239 6.00 -10.94 4.09
CA PHE A 239 4.57 -11.24 4.02
C PHE A 239 3.73 -10.21 4.78
N CYS A 240 2.46 -10.08 4.39
CA CYS A 240 1.49 -9.28 5.12
C CYS A 240 1.05 -9.99 6.41
N SER A 241 1.17 -9.30 7.56
CA SER A 241 0.76 -9.83 8.87
C SER A 241 -0.75 -10.10 8.98
N VAL A 242 -1.57 -9.45 8.17
CA VAL A 242 -3.02 -9.69 8.09
C VAL A 242 -3.30 -10.95 7.28
N HIS A 243 -2.88 -10.99 6.02
CA HIS A 243 -3.20 -12.07 5.08
C HIS A 243 -2.47 -13.38 5.42
N GLY A 244 -1.27 -13.30 5.98
CA GLY A 244 -0.51 -14.46 6.44
C GLY A 244 -1.16 -15.24 7.61
N ARG A 245 -2.16 -14.67 8.30
CA ARG A 245 -2.91 -15.34 9.36
C ARG A 245 -3.94 -16.33 8.85
N PHE A 246 -4.41 -16.17 7.61
CA PHE A 246 -5.34 -17.14 7.03
C PHE A 246 -4.61 -18.44 6.72
N LEU A 247 -5.20 -19.55 7.14
CA LEU A 247 -4.66 -20.89 7.01
C LEU A 247 -5.67 -21.81 6.31
N PRO A 248 -5.22 -22.88 5.63
CA PRO A 248 -6.11 -23.83 4.96
C PRO A 248 -7.25 -24.37 5.84
N ARG A 249 -6.97 -24.62 7.14
CA ARG A 249 -7.98 -25.06 8.11
C ARG A 249 -9.14 -24.07 8.29
N HIS A 250 -8.92 -22.76 8.08
CA HIS A 250 -10.00 -21.77 8.17
C HIS A 250 -10.99 -21.92 7.02
N VAL A 251 -10.51 -22.26 5.82
CA VAL A 251 -11.37 -22.59 4.66
C VAL A 251 -12.21 -23.83 4.98
N ASP A 252 -11.58 -24.90 5.51
CA ASP A 252 -12.26 -26.13 5.85
C ASP A 252 -13.31 -25.91 6.95
N ALA A 253 -12.97 -25.13 7.99
CA ALA A 253 -13.87 -24.80 9.08
C ALA A 253 -15.11 -24.01 8.59
N ARG A 254 -14.91 -22.98 7.75
CA ARG A 254 -16.05 -22.20 7.22
C ARG A 254 -16.97 -23.03 6.31
N ARG A 255 -16.40 -23.93 5.50
CA ARG A 255 -17.19 -24.84 4.66
C ARG A 255 -17.97 -25.88 5.49
N ALA A 256 -17.41 -26.32 6.62
CA ALA A 256 -18.10 -27.20 7.54
C ALA A 256 -19.24 -26.50 8.32
N GLU A 257 -18.99 -25.25 8.74
CA GLU A 257 -19.95 -24.42 9.49
C GLU A 257 -21.12 -23.95 8.59
N TYR A 258 -20.80 -23.56 7.36
CA TYR A 258 -21.77 -23.03 6.37
C TYR A 258 -21.67 -23.82 5.06
N PRO A 259 -22.40 -24.94 4.91
CA PRO A 259 -22.37 -25.72 3.67
C PRO A 259 -22.76 -24.88 2.45
N GLY A 260 -21.89 -24.86 1.45
CA GLY A 260 -22.09 -24.07 0.22
C GLY A 260 -21.52 -22.65 0.26
N ILE A 261 -20.92 -22.21 1.37
CA ILE A 261 -20.25 -20.91 1.44
C ILE A 261 -19.09 -20.82 0.43
N LYS A 262 -19.02 -19.72 -0.30
CA LYS A 262 -17.91 -19.41 -1.19
C LYS A 262 -16.79 -18.71 -0.43
N VAL A 263 -15.56 -19.05 -0.77
CA VAL A 263 -14.35 -18.47 -0.15
C VAL A 263 -13.67 -17.54 -1.15
N LEU A 264 -13.51 -16.28 -0.75
CA LEU A 264 -12.91 -15.22 -1.55
C LEU A 264 -11.74 -14.61 -0.78
N VAL A 265 -10.52 -14.65 -1.34
CA VAL A 265 -9.32 -14.24 -0.60
C VAL A 265 -8.45 -13.25 -1.37
N HIS A 266 -7.67 -12.46 -0.63
CA HIS A 266 -6.64 -11.59 -1.21
C HIS A 266 -5.41 -12.43 -1.64
N PRO A 267 -4.71 -12.10 -2.74
CA PRO A 267 -3.56 -12.88 -3.22
C PRO A 267 -2.31 -12.78 -2.37
N GLU A 268 -2.26 -11.93 -1.34
CA GLU A 268 -1.23 -11.97 -0.28
C GLU A 268 -1.47 -13.09 0.75
N CYS A 269 -2.56 -13.83 0.66
CA CYS A 269 -2.75 -15.05 1.44
C CYS A 269 -1.75 -16.12 1.01
N ARG A 270 -1.43 -17.04 1.94
CA ARG A 270 -0.58 -18.19 1.65
C ARG A 270 -1.05 -18.95 0.42
N TYR A 271 -0.12 -19.50 -0.35
CA TYR A 271 -0.43 -20.25 -1.57
C TYR A 271 -1.52 -21.32 -1.35
N GLU A 272 -1.39 -22.10 -0.28
CA GLU A 272 -2.32 -23.20 0.04
C GLU A 272 -3.74 -22.70 0.36
N VAL A 273 -3.87 -21.48 0.88
CA VAL A 273 -5.16 -20.83 1.12
C VAL A 273 -5.78 -20.39 -0.21
N VAL A 274 -4.98 -19.75 -1.06
CA VAL A 274 -5.41 -19.30 -2.39
C VAL A 274 -5.86 -20.50 -3.25
N GLN A 275 -5.14 -21.63 -3.18
CA GLN A 275 -5.50 -22.86 -3.91
C GLN A 275 -6.82 -23.50 -3.41
N LYS A 276 -7.16 -23.30 -2.13
CA LYS A 276 -8.43 -23.79 -1.56
C LYS A 276 -9.59 -22.82 -1.75
N ALA A 277 -9.33 -21.55 -2.04
CA ALA A 277 -10.39 -20.55 -2.22
C ALA A 277 -11.12 -20.75 -3.56
N ASP A 278 -12.38 -20.33 -3.61
CA ASP A 278 -13.16 -20.35 -4.85
C ASP A 278 -12.76 -19.21 -5.78
N LEU A 279 -12.38 -18.04 -5.19
CA LEU A 279 -11.93 -16.86 -5.91
C LEU A 279 -10.79 -16.18 -5.15
N ASN A 280 -9.90 -15.54 -5.90
CA ASN A 280 -8.88 -14.65 -5.32
C ASN A 280 -8.68 -13.41 -6.19
N GLY A 281 -8.41 -12.28 -5.56
CA GLY A 281 -8.13 -11.03 -6.27
C GLY A 281 -7.86 -9.87 -5.31
N SER A 282 -7.55 -8.71 -5.89
CA SER A 282 -7.26 -7.47 -5.16
C SER A 282 -8.46 -7.01 -4.31
N THR A 283 -8.23 -6.02 -3.47
CA THR A 283 -9.28 -5.38 -2.66
C THR A 283 -10.45 -4.91 -3.52
N GLU A 284 -10.19 -4.23 -4.64
CA GLU A 284 -11.22 -3.81 -5.59
C GLU A 284 -11.96 -4.99 -6.22
N TYR A 285 -11.25 -6.08 -6.53
CA TYR A 285 -11.88 -7.30 -7.03
C TYR A 285 -12.82 -7.91 -6.00
N ILE A 286 -12.39 -7.97 -4.72
CA ILE A 286 -13.22 -8.48 -3.61
C ILE A 286 -14.50 -7.66 -3.49
N ILE A 287 -14.39 -6.33 -3.46
CA ILE A 287 -15.54 -5.42 -3.39
C ILE A 287 -16.48 -5.64 -4.58
N ARG A 288 -15.95 -5.70 -5.80
CA ARG A 288 -16.75 -5.93 -7.00
C ARG A 288 -17.51 -7.26 -6.95
N VAL A 289 -16.82 -8.34 -6.59
CA VAL A 289 -17.46 -9.68 -6.47
C VAL A 289 -18.61 -9.66 -5.48
N LEU A 290 -18.41 -9.03 -4.33
CA LEU A 290 -19.46 -8.93 -3.30
C LEU A 290 -20.61 -8.04 -3.73
N ASN A 291 -20.36 -6.94 -4.43
CA ASN A 291 -21.39 -6.06 -4.98
C ASN A 291 -22.27 -6.78 -6.04
N GLU A 292 -21.62 -7.54 -6.92
CA GLU A 292 -22.28 -8.25 -8.03
C GLU A 292 -22.89 -9.60 -7.61
N ALA A 293 -22.55 -10.10 -6.41
CA ALA A 293 -23.03 -11.39 -5.93
C ALA A 293 -24.56 -11.41 -5.74
N PRO A 294 -25.25 -12.50 -6.08
CA PRO A 294 -26.71 -12.59 -5.95
C PRO A 294 -27.14 -12.55 -4.49
N ALA A 295 -28.38 -12.05 -4.27
CA ALA A 295 -29.05 -12.11 -2.97
C ALA A 295 -29.13 -13.56 -2.46
N GLY A 296 -28.98 -13.75 -1.14
CA GLY A 296 -28.94 -15.07 -0.49
C GLY A 296 -27.62 -15.81 -0.62
N SER A 297 -26.63 -15.28 -1.36
CA SER A 297 -25.28 -15.89 -1.44
C SER A 297 -24.52 -15.75 -0.11
N GLN A 298 -23.58 -16.70 0.13
CA GLN A 298 -22.78 -16.77 1.34
C GLN A 298 -21.29 -16.69 1.00
N TRP A 299 -20.55 -15.82 1.71
CA TRP A 299 -19.16 -15.51 1.43
C TRP A 299 -18.31 -15.47 2.71
N ALA A 300 -17.25 -16.27 2.74
CA ALA A 300 -16.16 -16.16 3.71
C ALA A 300 -14.99 -15.42 3.05
N VAL A 301 -14.63 -14.26 3.58
CA VAL A 301 -13.67 -13.35 2.95
C VAL A 301 -12.36 -13.32 3.71
N GLY A 302 -11.25 -13.62 3.03
CA GLY A 302 -9.90 -13.62 3.57
C GLY A 302 -9.16 -12.32 3.24
N THR A 303 -9.53 -11.23 3.92
CA THR A 303 -8.85 -9.94 3.89
C THR A 303 -9.05 -9.18 5.20
N GLU A 304 -8.74 -7.87 5.23
CA GLU A 304 -8.77 -7.03 6.43
C GLU A 304 -10.19 -6.84 6.96
N VAL A 305 -10.33 -6.87 8.30
CA VAL A 305 -11.62 -6.95 9.01
C VAL A 305 -12.53 -5.75 8.78
N ASN A 306 -12.00 -4.51 8.73
CA ASN A 306 -12.84 -3.32 8.52
C ASN A 306 -13.54 -3.36 7.17
N LEU A 307 -12.83 -3.78 6.12
CA LEU A 307 -13.44 -3.98 4.82
C LEU A 307 -14.52 -5.06 4.86
N VAL A 308 -14.24 -6.23 5.46
CA VAL A 308 -15.20 -7.34 5.51
C VAL A 308 -16.47 -6.93 6.27
N ASN A 309 -16.32 -6.27 7.42
CA ASN A 309 -17.44 -5.77 8.21
C ASN A 309 -18.25 -4.72 7.44
N ARG A 310 -17.58 -3.79 6.75
CA ARG A 310 -18.25 -2.78 5.92
C ARG A 310 -19.06 -3.44 4.80
N MET A 311 -18.51 -4.44 4.12
CA MET A 311 -19.23 -5.17 3.08
C MET A 311 -20.42 -5.95 3.65
N ALA A 312 -20.28 -6.55 4.84
CA ALA A 312 -21.39 -7.23 5.53
C ALA A 312 -22.52 -6.23 5.89
N ASN A 313 -22.15 -5.03 6.35
CA ASN A 313 -23.11 -3.97 6.68
C ASN A 313 -23.78 -3.34 5.46
N LEU A 314 -23.11 -3.28 4.32
CA LEU A 314 -23.69 -2.77 3.08
C LEU A 314 -24.62 -3.76 2.39
N HIS A 315 -24.42 -5.06 2.60
CA HIS A 315 -25.11 -6.12 1.86
C HIS A 315 -25.94 -7.01 2.79
N HIS A 316 -27.03 -6.46 3.36
CA HIS A 316 -27.96 -7.23 4.20
C HIS A 316 -28.72 -8.35 3.46
N ASP A 317 -28.69 -8.33 2.12
CA ASP A 317 -29.31 -9.32 1.25
C ASP A 317 -28.50 -10.61 1.07
N LYS A 318 -27.25 -10.64 1.59
CA LYS A 318 -26.34 -11.78 1.50
C LYS A 318 -25.54 -11.94 2.80
N PHE A 319 -25.01 -13.12 3.04
CA PHE A 319 -24.18 -13.40 4.21
C PHE A 319 -22.71 -13.20 3.88
N VAL A 320 -22.07 -12.22 4.50
CA VAL A 320 -20.64 -11.95 4.36
C VAL A 320 -19.98 -12.08 5.72
N THR A 321 -18.93 -12.88 5.84
CA THR A 321 -18.19 -13.09 7.10
C THR A 321 -16.69 -13.18 6.86
N LEU A 322 -15.90 -12.92 7.90
CA LEU A 322 -14.46 -13.09 7.87
C LEU A 322 -14.08 -14.58 7.77
N LEU A 323 -13.09 -14.91 6.95
CA LEU A 323 -12.61 -16.30 6.77
C LEU A 323 -12.08 -16.92 8.07
N ALA A 324 -11.36 -16.14 8.90
CA ALA A 324 -10.87 -16.58 10.20
C ALA A 324 -11.73 -15.98 11.33
N PRO A 325 -11.96 -16.72 12.44
CA PRO A 325 -12.71 -16.20 13.59
C PRO A 325 -11.96 -15.11 14.34
N ASP A 326 -10.61 -15.12 14.28
CA ASP A 326 -9.76 -14.13 14.92
C ASP A 326 -9.68 -12.85 14.09
N LEU A 327 -9.60 -11.71 14.79
CA LEU A 327 -9.48 -10.40 14.14
C LEU A 327 -8.22 -10.32 13.23
N CYS A 328 -8.44 -10.09 11.95
CA CYS A 328 -7.40 -9.81 10.97
C CYS A 328 -7.32 -8.31 10.69
N MET A 329 -7.10 -7.52 11.75
CA MET A 329 -6.98 -6.06 11.68
C MET A 329 -5.56 -5.67 11.27
N CYS A 330 -5.44 -4.70 10.38
CA CYS A 330 -4.18 -4.02 10.10
C CYS A 330 -3.91 -2.98 11.21
N ALA A 331 -3.07 -3.35 12.18
CA ALA A 331 -2.79 -2.50 13.34
C ALA A 331 -2.18 -1.14 12.98
N THR A 332 -1.41 -1.06 11.89
CA THR A 332 -0.78 0.19 11.45
C THR A 332 -1.76 1.10 10.71
N MET A 333 -2.65 0.53 9.91
CA MET A 333 -3.76 1.25 9.28
C MET A 333 -4.72 1.82 10.34
N PHE A 334 -4.96 1.05 11.41
CA PHE A 334 -5.84 1.41 12.54
C PHE A 334 -5.28 2.55 13.41
N ARG A 335 -3.99 2.88 13.29
CA ARG A 335 -3.37 4.02 14.01
C ARG A 335 -3.96 5.37 13.59
N ILE A 336 -4.42 5.49 12.35
CA ILE A 336 -5.10 6.71 11.92
C ILE A 336 -6.52 6.68 12.50
N ALA A 337 -6.71 7.47 13.54
CA ALA A 337 -7.98 7.65 14.23
C ALA A 337 -8.59 9.03 13.90
N PRO A 338 -9.89 9.27 14.20
CA PRO A 338 -10.53 10.57 13.99
C PRO A 338 -9.79 11.73 14.65
N GLU A 339 -9.16 11.49 15.82
CA GLU A 339 -8.36 12.49 16.54
C GLU A 339 -7.16 12.96 15.70
N ASN A 340 -6.47 12.02 15.04
CA ASN A 340 -5.34 12.33 14.17
C ASN A 340 -5.79 13.13 12.94
N LEU A 341 -6.94 12.76 12.37
CA LEU A 341 -7.52 13.44 11.21
C LEU A 341 -7.97 14.86 11.57
N ALA A 342 -8.71 15.02 12.69
CA ALA A 342 -9.15 16.33 13.20
C ALA A 342 -7.95 17.26 13.49
N CYS A 343 -6.95 16.74 14.19
CA CYS A 343 -5.72 17.47 14.50
C CYS A 343 -5.02 17.95 13.22
N SER A 344 -4.84 17.07 12.24
CA SER A 344 -4.20 17.42 10.99
C SER A 344 -4.98 18.48 10.22
N LEU A 345 -6.27 18.30 10.03
CA LEU A 345 -7.12 19.22 9.24
C LEU A 345 -7.26 20.59 9.89
N GLU A 346 -7.42 20.67 11.22
CA GLU A 346 -7.51 21.97 11.91
C GLU A 346 -6.20 22.76 11.86
N ASN A 347 -5.05 22.07 11.98
CA ASN A 347 -3.75 22.71 11.80
C ASN A 347 -3.58 23.24 10.38
N LEU A 348 -3.94 22.44 9.36
CA LEU A 348 -3.91 22.89 7.96
C LEU A 348 -4.84 24.09 7.72
N ALA A 349 -6.04 24.08 8.30
CA ALA A 349 -6.98 25.20 8.20
C ALA A 349 -6.47 26.48 8.88
N ALA A 350 -5.60 26.34 9.89
CA ALA A 350 -4.88 27.45 10.54
C ALA A 350 -3.61 27.88 9.79
N GLY A 351 -3.23 27.19 8.71
CA GLY A 351 -2.02 27.47 7.91
C GLY A 351 -0.76 26.74 8.38
N HIS A 352 -0.89 25.82 9.35
CA HIS A 352 0.22 25.03 9.89
C HIS A 352 0.28 23.67 9.23
N VAL A 353 1.38 23.39 8.53
CA VAL A 353 1.62 22.08 7.91
C VAL A 353 2.22 21.14 8.94
N VAL A 354 1.52 20.07 9.27
CA VAL A 354 1.93 19.02 10.20
C VAL A 354 2.03 17.69 9.48
N ASN A 355 2.88 16.78 9.96
CA ASN A 355 2.98 15.40 9.48
C ASN A 355 3.14 15.28 7.95
N GLN A 356 3.88 16.21 7.33
CA GLN A 356 4.14 16.17 5.89
C GLN A 356 5.08 15.00 5.55
N ILE A 357 4.68 14.21 4.56
CA ILE A 357 5.55 13.25 3.88
C ILE A 357 6.24 13.94 2.72
N LYS A 358 7.56 13.75 2.64
CA LYS A 358 8.37 14.29 1.55
C LYS A 358 9.46 13.30 1.16
N VAL A 359 9.43 12.86 -0.08
CA VAL A 359 10.45 12.01 -0.69
C VAL A 359 11.53 12.92 -1.29
N ASP A 360 12.81 12.58 -1.11
CA ASP A 360 13.91 13.34 -1.72
C ASP A 360 13.86 13.28 -3.26
N ALA A 361 14.44 14.27 -3.90
CA ALA A 361 14.26 14.49 -5.34
C ALA A 361 14.84 13.36 -6.21
N ASP A 362 15.97 12.73 -5.83
CA ASP A 362 16.57 11.64 -6.60
C ASP A 362 15.73 10.37 -6.47
N THR A 363 15.34 10.02 -5.25
CA THR A 363 14.44 8.90 -4.99
C THR A 363 13.10 9.09 -5.71
N ALA A 364 12.49 10.27 -5.61
CA ALA A 364 11.22 10.57 -6.27
C ALA A 364 11.32 10.45 -7.79
N LYS A 365 12.41 10.93 -8.40
CA LYS A 365 12.66 10.82 -9.84
C LYS A 365 12.62 9.37 -10.32
N TRP A 366 13.37 8.51 -9.67
CA TRP A 366 13.50 7.11 -10.09
C TRP A 366 12.28 6.26 -9.69
N ALA A 367 11.72 6.50 -8.51
CA ALA A 367 10.47 5.85 -8.10
C ALA A 367 9.32 6.18 -9.05
N LYS A 368 9.26 7.44 -9.54
CA LYS A 368 8.28 7.85 -10.56
C LYS A 368 8.39 7.04 -11.85
N VAL A 369 9.61 6.72 -12.31
CA VAL A 369 9.81 5.87 -13.50
C VAL A 369 9.17 4.49 -13.32
N ALA A 370 9.34 3.86 -12.15
CA ALA A 370 8.75 2.55 -11.87
C ALA A 370 7.22 2.62 -11.68
N LEU A 371 6.72 3.70 -11.07
CA LEU A 371 5.28 3.95 -10.90
C LEU A 371 4.60 4.27 -12.24
N ASP A 372 5.21 5.07 -13.11
CA ASP A 372 4.67 5.37 -14.45
C ASP A 372 4.57 4.10 -15.29
N ARG A 373 5.55 3.18 -15.21
CA ARG A 373 5.44 1.86 -15.86
C ARG A 373 4.25 1.06 -15.31
N MET A 374 4.06 1.04 -14.00
CA MET A 374 2.89 0.39 -13.39
C MET A 374 1.57 0.94 -13.95
N LEU A 375 1.49 2.25 -14.17
CA LEU A 375 0.28 2.91 -14.67
C LEU A 375 0.04 2.64 -16.17
N THR A 376 1.07 2.32 -16.94
CA THR A 376 0.98 2.06 -18.40
C THR A 376 0.74 0.58 -18.71
N ILE A 377 1.20 -0.35 -17.87
CA ILE A 377 1.01 -1.80 -18.03
C ILE A 377 -0.33 -2.20 -17.37
N GLN A 378 -1.41 -2.22 -18.16
CA GLN A 378 -2.78 -2.49 -17.70
C GLN A 378 -3.37 -3.78 -18.25
#